data_7a99caeab7af6452ebb99e885058751a
#
_entry.id   7a99caeab7af6452ebb99e885058751a
#
_cell.length_a   1.000
_cell.length_b   1.000
_cell.length_c   1.000
_cell.angle_alpha   90.00
_cell.angle_beta   90.00
_cell.angle_gamma   90.00
#
_symmetry.space_group_name_H-M   'P 1'
#
loop_
_entity.id
_entity.type
_entity.pdbx_description
1 polymer ?
#
loop_
_entity_poly.entity_id
_entity_poly.type
_entity_poly.pdbx_seq_one_letter_code
_entity_poly.pdbx_strand_id
1 'polypeptide(L)'
;MMLENIARIPHDAKRDYDEDYVAERRDWLSRETRTTFSHISRYSIMAGETRGNIENFIGVAQIPLGVVGPLKLQGKFADGTFYVPFATTEGAMVSTYQRGAIAITRAGGARTSLIKDENHLDPVFIVKNLGEAEDLVAWVKTNFDQLKEKVREVTGHGELLEVVPFILGRRVALKIAFFTMDAMGANMIGIATEKICQFIAEHVAHEKYLLRSNLSSEKKASSVNLLFGYGKTVLAEAVLPRKIVTRHLNSSPEAIHAAWHSWALGSFQAGMLGINAHLANGIAGIFMACGQDVAHVANASVGITMLEMTGDGDLYAAVKLPNLIVGTVGGGTALGTQRECLEMIGCYGKDKSRKFAEILGAALLAGEIGICAGITTDEFLDPHKRARTFTREKAFQEVGSPTR
;
A
#
# COMPACT_ATOMS: atom_id res chain seq x y z
N MET A 1 -31.64 21.18 29.26
CA MET A 1 -31.00 21.36 27.95
C MET A 1 -31.51 20.17 27.11
N MET A 2 -32.49 20.43 26.22
CA MET A 2 -33.04 19.37 25.34
C MET A 2 -31.87 18.95 24.42
N LEU A 3 -31.57 17.65 24.39
CA LEU A 3 -30.70 17.11 23.35
C LEU A 3 -31.40 17.38 22.02
N GLU A 4 -30.86 18.28 21.22
CA GLU A 4 -31.29 18.50 19.84
C GLU A 4 -31.37 17.14 19.16
N ASN A 5 -32.48 16.90 18.46
CA ASN A 5 -32.73 15.65 17.76
C ASN A 5 -31.77 15.59 16.57
N ILE A 6 -30.55 15.08 16.77
CA ILE A 6 -29.56 14.94 15.72
C ILE A 6 -30.10 13.94 14.69
N ALA A 7 -30.34 14.41 13.48
CA ALA A 7 -30.78 13.57 12.37
C ALA A 7 -29.73 12.46 12.12
N ARG A 8 -30.16 11.20 12.19
CA ARG A 8 -29.28 10.05 11.98
C ARG A 8 -29.37 9.59 10.54
N ILE A 9 -28.23 9.13 9.99
CA ILE A 9 -28.18 8.50 8.68
C ILE A 9 -29.14 7.29 8.69
N PRO A 10 -30.04 7.16 7.70
CA PRO A 10 -30.93 6.01 7.59
C PRO A 10 -30.15 4.69 7.54
N HIS A 11 -30.47 3.78 8.45
CA HIS A 11 -29.82 2.48 8.58
C HIS A 11 -30.86 1.40 8.85
N ASP A 12 -30.78 0.31 8.07
CA ASP A 12 -31.58 -0.91 8.25
C ASP A 12 -30.70 -2.12 7.96
N ALA A 13 -30.37 -2.90 8.99
CA ALA A 13 -29.45 -4.03 8.89
C ALA A 13 -29.83 -5.08 7.80
N LYS A 14 -31.10 -5.15 7.40
CA LYS A 14 -31.58 -6.08 6.36
C LYS A 14 -31.53 -5.47 4.96
N ARG A 15 -31.77 -4.15 4.86
CA ARG A 15 -31.94 -3.42 3.59
C ARG A 15 -30.76 -2.53 3.22
N ASP A 16 -29.72 -2.42 4.05
CA ASP A 16 -28.61 -1.45 3.89
C ASP A 16 -27.93 -1.48 2.52
N TYR A 17 -28.00 -2.64 1.83
CA TYR A 17 -27.40 -2.85 0.51
C TYR A 17 -28.45 -3.12 -0.59
N ASP A 18 -29.72 -2.83 -0.34
CA ASP A 18 -30.76 -2.84 -1.38
C ASP A 18 -30.69 -1.53 -2.16
N GLU A 19 -30.75 -1.58 -3.49
CA GLU A 19 -30.61 -0.39 -4.36
C GLU A 19 -31.63 0.70 -4.03
N ASP A 20 -32.88 0.31 -3.74
CA ASP A 20 -33.93 1.25 -3.35
C ASP A 20 -33.60 1.96 -2.03
N TYR A 21 -33.08 1.22 -1.05
CA TYR A 21 -32.72 1.79 0.23
C TYR A 21 -31.47 2.68 0.16
N VAL A 22 -30.53 2.33 -0.70
CA VAL A 22 -29.37 3.20 -1.03
C VAL A 22 -29.84 4.50 -1.69
N ALA A 23 -30.85 4.44 -2.56
CA ALA A 23 -31.47 5.63 -3.16
C ALA A 23 -32.18 6.49 -2.10
N GLU A 24 -33.00 5.89 -1.21
CA GLU A 24 -33.66 6.56 -0.09
C GLU A 24 -32.63 7.30 0.80
N ARG A 25 -31.48 6.65 1.10
CA ARG A 25 -30.38 7.24 1.88
C ARG A 25 -29.75 8.43 1.17
N ARG A 26 -29.52 8.35 -0.14
CA ARG A 26 -29.05 9.48 -0.95
C ARG A 26 -30.03 10.65 -0.95
N ASP A 27 -31.30 10.38 -1.11
CA ASP A 27 -32.35 11.41 -1.11
C ASP A 27 -32.45 12.11 0.24
N TRP A 28 -32.36 11.34 1.34
CA TRP A 28 -32.29 11.91 2.68
C TRP A 28 -31.05 12.83 2.81
N LEU A 29 -29.86 12.35 2.44
CA LEU A 29 -28.63 13.11 2.51
C LEU A 29 -28.64 14.35 1.60
N SER A 30 -29.27 14.23 0.41
CA SER A 30 -29.47 15.36 -0.51
C SER A 30 -30.29 16.48 0.12
N ARG A 31 -31.35 16.17 0.86
CA ARG A 31 -32.16 17.13 1.62
C ARG A 31 -31.39 17.76 2.76
N GLU A 32 -30.67 16.95 3.56
CA GLU A 32 -29.89 17.44 4.70
C GLU A 32 -28.74 18.36 4.30
N THR A 33 -28.03 18.02 3.19
CA THR A 33 -26.86 18.76 2.74
C THR A 33 -27.14 19.79 1.65
N ARG A 34 -28.35 19.81 1.09
CA ARG A 34 -28.75 20.60 -0.08
C ARG A 34 -27.85 20.36 -1.30
N THR A 35 -27.37 19.11 -1.46
CA THR A 35 -26.45 18.72 -2.54
C THR A 35 -27.15 17.75 -3.48
N THR A 36 -26.98 17.96 -4.80
CA THR A 36 -27.45 17.00 -5.82
C THR A 36 -26.36 16.00 -6.18
N PHE A 37 -26.64 14.70 -6.00
CA PHE A 37 -25.67 13.62 -6.22
C PHE A 37 -25.78 13.04 -7.64
N SER A 38 -25.51 13.85 -8.67
CA SER A 38 -25.65 13.44 -10.07
C SER A 38 -24.51 12.54 -10.58
N HIS A 39 -23.36 12.53 -9.94
CA HIS A 39 -22.18 11.72 -10.34
C HIS A 39 -22.00 10.49 -9.48
N ILE A 40 -21.99 10.61 -8.15
CA ILE A 40 -21.79 9.47 -7.25
C ILE A 40 -22.91 8.43 -7.32
N SER A 41 -24.08 8.79 -7.87
CA SER A 41 -25.21 7.87 -8.10
C SER A 41 -25.11 7.05 -9.40
N ARG A 42 -24.09 7.30 -10.23
CA ARG A 42 -23.88 6.61 -11.52
C ARG A 42 -22.65 5.71 -11.39
N TYR A 43 -22.86 4.44 -11.21
CA TYR A 43 -21.79 3.44 -11.02
C TYR A 43 -22.25 2.08 -11.57
N SER A 44 -21.29 1.20 -11.82
CA SER A 44 -21.51 -0.15 -12.34
C SER A 44 -21.49 -1.24 -11.24
N ILE A 45 -21.05 -0.91 -10.03
CA ILE A 45 -20.95 -1.84 -8.89
C ILE A 45 -22.32 -1.95 -8.25
N MET A 46 -22.88 -3.15 -8.15
CA MET A 46 -24.16 -3.34 -7.42
C MET A 46 -23.98 -3.09 -5.92
N ALA A 47 -24.95 -2.44 -5.27
CA ALA A 47 -24.86 -2.13 -3.84
C ALA A 47 -24.59 -3.39 -3.00
N GLY A 48 -25.21 -4.52 -3.34
CA GLY A 48 -24.99 -5.80 -2.68
C GLY A 48 -23.55 -6.32 -2.72
N GLU A 49 -22.78 -5.97 -3.75
CA GLU A 49 -21.38 -6.35 -3.90
C GLU A 49 -20.46 -5.61 -2.93
N THR A 50 -20.92 -4.48 -2.40
CA THR A 50 -20.14 -3.65 -1.45
C THR A 50 -20.26 -4.11 0.00
N ARG A 51 -21.10 -5.14 0.26
CA ARG A 51 -21.30 -5.69 1.62
C ARG A 51 -19.98 -6.20 2.19
N GLY A 52 -19.61 -5.69 3.37
CA GLY A 52 -18.36 -5.99 4.04
C GLY A 52 -17.16 -5.14 3.58
N ASN A 53 -17.33 -4.25 2.59
CA ASN A 53 -16.32 -3.29 2.17
C ASN A 53 -16.60 -1.87 2.67
N ILE A 54 -17.89 -1.50 2.82
CA ILE A 54 -18.31 -0.17 3.27
C ILE A 54 -19.69 -0.25 3.91
N GLU A 55 -19.91 0.55 4.93
CA GLU A 55 -21.20 0.79 5.59
C GLU A 55 -21.84 2.08 5.05
N ASN A 56 -23.16 2.22 5.25
CA ASN A 56 -23.92 3.40 4.82
C ASN A 56 -23.68 3.78 3.35
N PHE A 57 -23.60 2.79 2.48
CA PHE A 57 -23.28 2.99 1.05
C PHE A 57 -24.28 3.95 0.40
N ILE A 58 -23.77 4.96 -0.31
CA ILE A 58 -24.55 5.98 -1.04
C ILE A 58 -24.18 6.08 -2.53
N GLY A 59 -23.10 5.44 -2.94
CA GLY A 59 -22.58 5.50 -4.30
C GLY A 59 -21.06 5.40 -4.35
N VAL A 60 -20.48 5.72 -5.49
CA VAL A 60 -19.05 5.51 -5.78
C VAL A 60 -18.34 6.83 -6.09
N ALA A 61 -17.22 7.07 -5.44
CA ALA A 61 -16.29 8.12 -5.84
C ALA A 61 -15.48 7.64 -7.05
N GLN A 62 -15.65 8.30 -8.19
CA GLN A 62 -14.99 7.92 -9.44
C GLN A 62 -13.64 8.62 -9.55
N ILE A 63 -12.57 7.83 -9.59
CA ILE A 63 -11.20 8.33 -9.73
C ILE A 63 -10.71 7.98 -11.12
N PRO A 64 -10.14 8.93 -11.90
CA PRO A 64 -9.59 8.65 -13.22
C PRO A 64 -8.55 7.54 -13.20
N LEU A 65 -8.61 6.64 -14.17
CA LEU A 65 -7.72 5.51 -14.31
C LEU A 65 -6.80 5.71 -15.52
N GLY A 66 -5.49 5.69 -15.30
CA GLY A 66 -4.45 5.67 -16.32
C GLY A 66 -3.73 4.33 -16.34
N VAL A 67 -2.85 4.15 -17.32
CA VAL A 67 -2.04 2.93 -17.45
C VAL A 67 -0.60 3.27 -17.74
N VAL A 68 0.33 2.54 -17.16
CA VAL A 68 1.78 2.63 -17.36
C VAL A 68 2.29 1.34 -17.98
N GLY A 69 3.05 1.44 -19.06
CA GLY A 69 3.68 0.30 -19.73
C GLY A 69 3.95 0.58 -21.22
N PRO A 70 4.61 -0.33 -21.93
CA PRO A 70 5.05 -1.65 -21.45
C PRO A 70 6.13 -1.54 -20.38
N LEU A 71 6.02 -2.34 -19.32
CA LEU A 71 7.01 -2.52 -18.28
C LEU A 71 7.49 -3.98 -18.30
N LYS A 72 8.71 -4.19 -18.78
CA LYS A 72 9.32 -5.52 -18.80
C LYS A 72 10.03 -5.77 -17.47
N LEU A 73 9.82 -6.96 -16.92
CA LEU A 73 10.51 -7.41 -15.72
C LEU A 73 10.79 -8.91 -15.75
N GLN A 74 11.78 -9.32 -14.97
CA GLN A 74 12.24 -10.69 -14.76
C GLN A 74 12.31 -10.95 -13.26
N GLY A 75 11.35 -11.67 -12.74
CA GLY A 75 11.26 -12.06 -11.34
C GLY A 75 10.93 -13.53 -11.20
N LYS A 76 10.94 -14.04 -9.99
CA LYS A 76 10.57 -15.42 -9.69
C LYS A 76 9.08 -15.67 -9.89
N PHE A 77 8.26 -14.69 -9.56
CA PHE A 77 6.79 -14.80 -9.58
C PHE A 77 6.17 -13.99 -10.73
N ALA A 78 6.89 -12.99 -11.24
CA ALA A 78 6.47 -12.16 -12.37
C ALA A 78 7.59 -12.12 -13.42
N ASP A 79 7.34 -12.70 -14.59
CA ASP A 79 8.23 -12.62 -15.75
C ASP A 79 7.42 -12.25 -16.99
N GLY A 80 7.88 -11.24 -17.74
CA GLY A 80 7.22 -10.77 -18.94
C GLY A 80 7.06 -9.25 -19.01
N THR A 81 6.04 -8.81 -19.76
CA THR A 81 5.73 -7.40 -19.99
C THR A 81 4.33 -7.09 -19.46
N PHE A 82 4.22 -6.03 -18.69
CA PHE A 82 3.00 -5.66 -17.99
C PHE A 82 2.55 -4.23 -18.31
N TYR A 83 1.23 -4.00 -18.20
CA TYR A 83 0.58 -2.68 -18.27
C TYR A 83 -0.10 -2.43 -16.93
N VAL A 84 0.47 -1.54 -16.13
CA VAL A 84 0.09 -1.35 -14.71
C VAL A 84 -0.95 -0.24 -14.59
N PRO A 85 -2.11 -0.50 -13.94
CA PRO A 85 -3.15 0.51 -13.73
C PRO A 85 -2.79 1.49 -12.62
N PHE A 86 -3.14 2.76 -12.81
CA PHE A 86 -2.96 3.84 -11.84
C PHE A 86 -4.25 4.66 -11.72
N ALA A 87 -4.88 4.68 -10.56
CA ALA A 87 -5.99 5.57 -10.26
C ALA A 87 -5.47 6.83 -9.56
N THR A 88 -5.70 8.01 -10.15
CA THR A 88 -5.16 9.27 -9.60
C THR A 88 -5.92 10.49 -10.06
N THR A 89 -5.89 11.54 -9.24
CA THR A 89 -6.31 12.90 -9.59
C THR A 89 -5.12 13.86 -9.78
N GLU A 90 -3.89 13.35 -9.62
CA GLU A 90 -2.66 14.12 -9.76
C GLU A 90 -2.21 14.14 -11.23
N GLY A 91 -2.05 15.34 -11.78
CA GLY A 91 -1.50 15.52 -13.11
C GLY A 91 -0.02 15.15 -13.19
N ALA A 92 0.43 14.67 -14.36
CA ALA A 92 1.81 14.28 -14.67
C ALA A 92 2.31 12.98 -13.98
N MET A 93 1.64 12.44 -12.97
CA MET A 93 2.09 11.24 -12.28
C MET A 93 2.25 10.05 -13.25
N VAL A 94 1.20 9.70 -13.99
CA VAL A 94 1.22 8.56 -14.93
C VAL A 94 2.30 8.72 -15.99
N SER A 95 2.53 9.94 -16.50
CA SER A 95 3.57 10.21 -17.51
C SER A 95 4.99 10.05 -16.94
N THR A 96 5.19 10.36 -15.67
CA THR A 96 6.47 10.17 -14.98
C THR A 96 6.81 8.68 -14.83
N TYR A 97 5.85 7.88 -14.38
CA TYR A 97 5.99 6.42 -14.30
C TYR A 97 6.17 5.78 -15.66
N GLN A 98 5.43 6.26 -16.67
CA GLN A 98 5.52 5.82 -18.08
C GLN A 98 6.93 6.02 -18.64
N ARG A 99 7.56 7.18 -18.39
CA ARG A 99 8.91 7.50 -18.87
C ARG A 99 9.94 6.49 -18.34
N GLY A 100 9.90 6.19 -17.02
CA GLY A 100 10.76 5.20 -16.41
C GLY A 100 10.51 3.77 -16.89
N ALA A 101 9.23 3.38 -17.05
CA ALA A 101 8.84 2.05 -17.54
C ALA A 101 9.39 1.78 -18.96
N ILE A 102 9.31 2.77 -19.84
CA ILE A 102 9.88 2.68 -21.20
C ILE A 102 11.41 2.56 -21.13
N ALA A 103 12.07 3.35 -20.29
CA ALA A 103 13.53 3.30 -20.13
C ALA A 103 13.99 1.92 -19.63
N ILE A 104 13.35 1.40 -18.57
CA ILE A 104 13.60 0.05 -18.04
C ILE A 104 13.38 -1.01 -19.13
N THR A 105 12.27 -0.97 -19.82
CA THR A 105 11.94 -1.97 -20.85
C THR A 105 12.95 -1.96 -22.00
N ARG A 106 13.38 -0.79 -22.42
CA ARG A 106 14.41 -0.64 -23.46
C ARG A 106 15.82 -1.02 -22.99
N ALA A 107 16.07 -0.96 -21.70
CA ALA A 107 17.32 -1.43 -21.09
C ALA A 107 17.38 -2.97 -20.92
N GLY A 108 16.28 -3.67 -21.22
CA GLY A 108 16.19 -5.14 -21.10
C GLY A 108 15.19 -5.63 -20.06
N GLY A 109 14.68 -4.74 -19.21
CA GLY A 109 13.72 -5.01 -18.15
C GLY A 109 14.30 -4.79 -16.76
N ALA A 110 13.43 -4.74 -15.75
CA ALA A 110 13.83 -4.76 -14.36
C ALA A 110 13.99 -6.20 -13.87
N ARG A 111 14.89 -6.42 -12.91
CA ARG A 111 14.99 -7.66 -12.13
C ARG A 111 14.29 -7.45 -10.79
N THR A 112 13.45 -8.41 -10.38
CA THR A 112 12.72 -8.33 -9.12
C THR A 112 12.95 -9.55 -8.24
N SER A 113 12.93 -9.37 -6.93
CA SER A 113 13.07 -10.44 -5.95
C SER A 113 12.21 -10.18 -4.73
N LEU A 114 11.38 -11.16 -4.38
CA LEU A 114 10.65 -11.19 -3.13
C LEU A 114 11.56 -11.77 -2.04
N ILE A 115 11.92 -10.96 -1.05
CA ILE A 115 12.85 -11.34 0.02
C ILE A 115 12.10 -11.91 1.23
N LYS A 116 10.92 -11.34 1.56
CA LYS A 116 10.15 -11.69 2.73
C LYS A 116 8.66 -11.59 2.43
N ASP A 117 7.86 -12.45 3.06
CA ASP A 117 6.40 -12.49 2.90
C ASP A 117 5.77 -12.85 4.24
N GLU A 118 5.54 -11.83 5.09
CA GLU A 118 4.96 -12.00 6.42
C GLU A 118 4.19 -10.77 6.86
N ASN A 119 3.06 -10.98 7.49
CA ASN A 119 2.32 -9.95 8.23
C ASN A 119 2.44 -10.24 9.71
N HIS A 120 2.32 -9.23 10.56
CA HIS A 120 2.40 -9.44 12.01
C HIS A 120 1.36 -8.62 12.78
N LEU A 121 1.09 -9.09 13.99
CA LEU A 121 0.31 -8.37 14.99
C LEU A 121 1.08 -8.44 16.31
N ASP A 122 1.00 -7.37 17.10
CA ASP A 122 1.86 -7.21 18.28
C ASP A 122 1.00 -6.99 19.53
N PRO A 123 0.48 -8.07 20.16
CA PRO A 123 -0.17 -7.98 21.45
C PRO A 123 0.84 -7.62 22.54
N VAL A 124 0.34 -7.06 23.64
CA VAL A 124 1.16 -6.74 24.81
C VAL A 124 0.56 -7.36 26.07
N PHE A 125 1.36 -8.10 26.81
CA PHE A 125 1.07 -8.60 28.14
C PHE A 125 1.58 -7.64 29.20
N ILE A 126 0.79 -7.42 30.23
CA ILE A 126 1.16 -6.63 31.40
C ILE A 126 1.33 -7.60 32.56
N VAL A 127 2.51 -7.59 33.15
CA VAL A 127 2.94 -8.47 34.25
C VAL A 127 3.30 -7.65 35.49
N LYS A 128 3.49 -8.29 36.64
CA LYS A 128 3.76 -7.59 37.90
C LYS A 128 5.20 -7.09 38.02
N ASN A 129 6.15 -7.83 37.50
CA ASN A 129 7.57 -7.56 37.67
C ASN A 129 8.40 -8.14 36.48
N LEU A 130 9.71 -7.91 36.51
CA LEU A 130 10.63 -8.39 35.48
C LEU A 130 10.73 -9.92 35.45
N GLY A 131 10.68 -10.60 36.60
CA GLY A 131 10.73 -12.06 36.67
C GLY A 131 9.55 -12.68 35.90
N GLU A 132 8.33 -12.21 36.15
CA GLU A 132 7.17 -12.66 35.37
C GLU A 132 7.30 -12.34 33.85
N ALA A 133 7.99 -11.23 33.48
CA ALA A 133 8.26 -10.94 32.08
C ALA A 133 9.25 -11.93 31.46
N GLU A 134 10.29 -12.31 32.19
CA GLU A 134 11.26 -13.31 31.75
C GLU A 134 10.63 -14.70 31.64
N ASP A 135 9.79 -15.09 32.60
CA ASP A 135 9.04 -16.36 32.59
C ASP A 135 8.11 -16.44 31.38
N LEU A 136 7.38 -15.36 31.06
CA LEU A 136 6.51 -15.29 29.88
C LEU A 136 7.33 -15.51 28.61
N VAL A 137 8.46 -14.81 28.47
CA VAL A 137 9.32 -14.95 27.29
C VAL A 137 9.91 -16.35 27.18
N ALA A 138 10.36 -16.94 28.28
CA ALA A 138 10.86 -18.30 28.29
C ALA A 138 9.78 -19.31 27.91
N TRP A 139 8.58 -19.15 28.46
CA TRP A 139 7.45 -20.02 28.16
C TRP A 139 7.06 -19.94 26.65
N VAL A 140 6.93 -18.74 26.09
CA VAL A 140 6.60 -18.53 24.66
C VAL A 140 7.63 -19.22 23.76
N LYS A 141 8.92 -19.10 24.07
CA LYS A 141 9.99 -19.75 23.30
C LYS A 141 9.89 -21.28 23.36
N THR A 142 9.67 -21.82 24.57
CA THR A 142 9.59 -23.27 24.79
C THR A 142 8.37 -23.90 24.14
N ASN A 143 7.25 -23.17 24.10
CA ASN A 143 5.97 -23.69 23.62
C ASN A 143 5.59 -23.22 22.21
N PHE A 144 6.56 -22.79 21.41
CA PHE A 144 6.32 -22.25 20.07
C PHE A 144 5.53 -23.22 19.16
N ASP A 145 5.82 -24.52 19.21
CA ASP A 145 5.10 -25.53 18.41
C ASP A 145 3.62 -25.64 18.83
N GLN A 146 3.34 -25.53 20.14
CA GLN A 146 1.96 -25.50 20.62
C GLN A 146 1.21 -24.24 20.14
N LEU A 147 1.89 -23.10 20.07
CA LEU A 147 1.32 -21.88 19.48
C LEU A 147 1.00 -22.07 18.00
N LYS A 148 1.85 -22.79 17.25
CA LYS A 148 1.54 -23.16 15.84
C LYS A 148 0.27 -24.00 15.73
N GLU A 149 0.09 -24.98 16.62
CA GLU A 149 -1.14 -25.80 16.62
C GLU A 149 -2.37 -24.95 16.90
N LYS A 150 -2.28 -23.96 17.83
CA LYS A 150 -3.39 -23.04 18.10
C LYS A 150 -3.78 -22.20 16.89
N VAL A 151 -2.83 -21.82 16.05
CA VAL A 151 -3.11 -21.13 14.78
C VAL A 151 -3.80 -22.07 13.79
N ARG A 152 -3.39 -23.32 13.69
CA ARG A 152 -4.00 -24.34 12.82
C ARG A 152 -5.46 -24.66 13.18
N GLU A 153 -5.82 -24.55 14.46
CA GLU A 153 -7.21 -24.68 14.91
C GLU A 153 -8.12 -23.61 14.31
N VAL A 154 -7.56 -22.43 13.99
CA VAL A 154 -8.29 -21.26 13.52
C VAL A 154 -8.32 -21.14 12.01
N THR A 155 -7.23 -21.54 11.34
CA THR A 155 -7.11 -21.34 9.90
C THR A 155 -6.30 -22.43 9.22
N GLY A 156 -6.81 -22.91 8.07
CA GLY A 156 -6.04 -23.76 7.13
C GLY A 156 -5.25 -22.96 6.09
N HIS A 157 -5.30 -21.62 6.13
CA HIS A 157 -4.74 -20.74 5.10
C HIS A 157 -3.66 -19.78 5.62
N GLY A 158 -3.17 -19.98 6.85
CA GLY A 158 -2.13 -19.18 7.44
C GLY A 158 -1.18 -20.00 8.29
N GLU A 159 0.05 -19.51 8.45
CA GLU A 159 1.08 -20.19 9.23
C GLU A 159 1.73 -19.19 10.20
N LEU A 160 1.92 -19.61 11.47
CA LEU A 160 2.75 -18.89 12.43
C LEU A 160 4.22 -19.09 12.06
N LEU A 161 4.92 -17.99 11.78
CA LEU A 161 6.32 -18.02 11.35
C LEU A 161 7.28 -17.78 12.53
N GLU A 162 6.97 -16.78 13.37
CA GLU A 162 7.88 -16.31 14.41
C GLU A 162 7.11 -15.58 15.52
N VAL A 163 7.65 -15.62 16.74
CA VAL A 163 7.23 -14.77 17.86
C VAL A 163 8.48 -14.12 18.47
N VAL A 164 8.58 -12.79 18.33
CA VAL A 164 9.71 -12.02 18.87
C VAL A 164 9.23 -11.16 20.04
N PRO A 165 9.73 -11.40 21.28
CA PRO A 165 9.35 -10.63 22.45
C PRO A 165 10.15 -9.32 22.56
N PHE A 166 9.48 -8.26 23.01
CA PHE A 166 10.05 -6.96 23.36
C PHE A 166 9.62 -6.60 24.78
N ILE A 167 10.58 -6.54 25.70
CA ILE A 167 10.34 -6.24 27.11
C ILE A 167 10.58 -4.75 27.38
N LEU A 168 9.60 -4.09 27.97
CA LEU A 168 9.71 -2.75 28.50
C LEU A 168 9.14 -2.71 29.93
N GLY A 169 10.01 -3.00 30.90
CA GLY A 169 9.61 -3.12 32.30
C GLY A 169 8.52 -4.19 32.47
N ARG A 170 7.36 -3.78 32.93
CA ARG A 170 6.19 -4.66 33.18
C ARG A 170 5.36 -4.93 31.88
N ARG A 171 5.83 -4.58 30.71
CA ARG A 171 5.15 -4.80 29.44
C ARG A 171 5.99 -5.69 28.54
N VAL A 172 5.39 -6.78 28.09
CA VAL A 172 5.98 -7.72 27.13
C VAL A 172 5.14 -7.67 25.86
N ALA A 173 5.63 -6.96 24.85
CA ALA A 173 5.01 -6.99 23.52
C ALA A 173 5.58 -8.18 22.74
N LEU A 174 4.70 -8.91 22.05
CA LEU A 174 5.05 -10.07 21.24
C LEU A 174 4.81 -9.71 19.76
N LYS A 175 5.86 -9.54 18.96
CA LYS A 175 5.70 -9.49 17.50
C LYS A 175 5.42 -10.91 17.01
N ILE A 176 4.18 -11.17 16.63
CA ILE A 176 3.72 -12.47 16.14
C ILE A 176 3.58 -12.37 14.61
N ALA A 177 4.48 -13.06 13.91
CA ALA A 177 4.55 -13.02 12.45
C ALA A 177 3.83 -14.22 11.82
N PHE A 178 3.07 -13.95 10.76
CA PHE A 178 2.27 -14.92 10.03
C PHE A 178 2.54 -14.84 8.53
N PHE A 179 2.53 -15.98 7.86
CA PHE A 179 2.32 -16.06 6.42
C PHE A 179 0.81 -16.09 6.13
N THR A 180 0.32 -15.22 5.27
CA THR A 180 -1.13 -15.03 5.00
C THR A 180 -1.53 -15.42 3.58
N MET A 181 -0.67 -16.09 2.84
CA MET A 181 -0.87 -16.47 1.43
C MET A 181 -1.22 -15.25 0.55
N ASP A 182 -2.35 -15.29 -0.16
CA ASP A 182 -2.75 -14.28 -1.13
C ASP A 182 -3.70 -13.21 -0.57
N ALA A 183 -4.15 -13.36 0.67
CA ALA A 183 -4.92 -12.35 1.36
C ALA A 183 -4.01 -11.35 2.08
N MET A 184 -4.46 -10.11 2.26
CA MET A 184 -3.82 -9.19 3.21
C MET A 184 -3.87 -9.78 4.64
N GLY A 185 -4.94 -10.51 4.98
CA GLY A 185 -5.02 -11.40 6.12
C GLY A 185 -5.31 -10.75 7.47
N ALA A 186 -5.63 -9.47 7.55
CA ALA A 186 -5.81 -8.74 8.82
C ALA A 186 -6.81 -9.40 9.80
N ASN A 187 -7.95 -9.88 9.30
CA ASN A 187 -8.95 -10.56 10.12
C ASN A 187 -8.44 -11.92 10.63
N MET A 188 -7.82 -12.72 9.75
CA MET A 188 -7.26 -14.01 10.11
C MET A 188 -6.17 -13.88 11.16
N ILE A 189 -5.23 -12.93 10.97
CA ILE A 189 -4.15 -12.63 11.93
C ILE A 189 -4.75 -12.21 13.28
N GLY A 190 -5.81 -11.38 13.27
CA GLY A 190 -6.49 -10.93 14.48
C GLY A 190 -7.03 -12.09 15.29
N ILE A 191 -7.79 -13.01 14.68
CA ILE A 191 -8.39 -14.18 15.34
C ILE A 191 -7.28 -15.15 15.82
N ALA A 192 -6.27 -15.40 14.98
CA ALA A 192 -5.15 -16.27 15.35
C ALA A 192 -4.34 -15.70 16.52
N THR A 193 -4.09 -14.39 16.54
CA THR A 193 -3.40 -13.71 17.64
C THR A 193 -4.20 -13.78 18.94
N GLU A 194 -5.52 -13.56 18.86
CA GLU A 194 -6.40 -13.70 20.03
C GLU A 194 -6.31 -15.11 20.63
N LYS A 195 -6.35 -16.13 19.79
CA LYS A 195 -6.23 -17.53 20.21
C LYS A 195 -4.88 -17.82 20.88
N ILE A 196 -3.79 -17.30 20.33
CA ILE A 196 -2.45 -17.37 20.92
C ILE A 196 -2.43 -16.68 22.27
N CYS A 197 -2.97 -15.46 22.38
CA CYS A 197 -2.98 -14.71 23.64
C CYS A 197 -3.79 -15.40 24.72
N GLN A 198 -4.94 -15.99 24.40
CA GLN A 198 -5.75 -16.79 25.31
C GLN A 198 -4.93 -17.98 25.84
N PHE A 199 -4.28 -18.73 24.95
CA PHE A 199 -3.48 -19.87 25.31
C PHE A 199 -2.28 -19.51 26.20
N ILE A 200 -1.57 -18.40 25.93
CA ILE A 200 -0.51 -17.88 26.80
C ILE A 200 -1.09 -17.51 28.16
N ALA A 201 -2.22 -16.83 28.20
CA ALA A 201 -2.87 -16.35 29.42
C ALA A 201 -3.32 -17.48 30.36
N GLU A 202 -3.64 -18.66 29.81
CA GLU A 202 -3.97 -19.86 30.58
C GLU A 202 -2.77 -20.47 31.29
N HIS A 203 -1.53 -20.18 30.85
CA HIS A 203 -0.33 -20.89 31.33
C HIS A 203 0.71 -20.00 32.01
N VAL A 204 0.63 -18.68 31.85
CA VAL A 204 1.63 -17.73 32.36
C VAL A 204 0.96 -16.65 33.21
N ALA A 205 1.59 -16.31 34.31
CA ALA A 205 1.15 -15.23 35.20
C ALA A 205 1.16 -13.88 34.46
N HIS A 206 0.05 -13.16 34.49
CA HIS A 206 -0.12 -11.84 33.90
C HIS A 206 -1.26 -11.09 34.62
N GLU A 207 -1.29 -9.75 34.49
CA GLU A 207 -2.40 -8.94 35.00
C GLU A 207 -3.50 -8.81 33.95
N LYS A 208 -3.11 -8.54 32.69
CA LYS A 208 -3.98 -8.46 31.50
C LYS A 208 -3.15 -8.48 30.25
N TYR A 209 -3.82 -8.67 29.10
CA TYR A 209 -3.21 -8.43 27.79
C TYR A 209 -4.12 -7.54 26.92
N LEU A 210 -3.50 -6.90 25.92
CA LEU A 210 -4.15 -6.15 24.86
C LEU A 210 -3.72 -6.74 23.54
N LEU A 211 -4.65 -6.93 22.61
CA LEU A 211 -4.37 -7.54 21.30
C LEU A 211 -3.51 -6.67 20.37
N ARG A 212 -3.39 -5.37 20.66
CA ARG A 212 -2.59 -4.44 19.85
C ARG A 212 -1.79 -3.51 20.75
N SER A 213 -0.48 -3.46 20.56
CA SER A 213 0.42 -2.54 21.27
C SER A 213 0.88 -1.35 20.42
N ASN A 214 0.54 -1.34 19.15
CA ASN A 214 1.02 -0.38 18.14
C ASN A 214 2.52 -0.54 17.77
N LEU A 215 3.20 -1.57 18.25
CA LEU A 215 4.59 -1.90 17.88
C LEU A 215 4.68 -2.34 16.40
N SER A 216 3.66 -3.01 15.88
CA SER A 216 3.55 -3.37 14.45
C SER A 216 3.61 -2.17 13.53
N SER A 217 3.25 -0.99 14.04
CA SER A 217 3.16 0.24 13.25
C SER A 217 2.31 0.07 11.99
N GLU A 218 1.27 -0.76 12.09
CA GLU A 218 0.30 -0.95 11.02
C GLU A 218 -0.26 0.41 10.56
N LYS A 219 -0.22 0.69 9.27
CA LYS A 219 -0.63 1.96 8.66
C LYS A 219 0.12 3.20 9.19
N LYS A 220 1.38 3.02 9.58
CA LYS A 220 2.26 4.09 10.09
C LYS A 220 3.68 3.90 9.58
N ALA A 221 4.36 5.01 9.31
CA ALA A 221 5.80 4.98 9.03
C ALA A 221 6.58 4.74 10.33
N SER A 222 7.52 3.79 10.32
CA SER A 222 8.34 3.49 11.50
C SER A 222 9.68 2.86 11.14
N SER A 223 10.67 3.00 12.02
CA SER A 223 11.97 2.33 11.90
C SER A 223 11.84 0.81 11.97
N VAL A 224 10.89 0.30 12.76
CA VAL A 224 10.61 -1.13 12.86
C VAL A 224 10.24 -1.68 11.48
N ASN A 225 9.34 -1.00 10.77
CA ASN A 225 8.91 -1.42 9.45
C ASN A 225 10.03 -1.28 8.40
N LEU A 226 10.90 -0.28 8.51
CA LEU A 226 12.05 -0.14 7.60
C LEU A 226 13.03 -1.31 7.74
N LEU A 227 13.26 -1.79 8.96
CA LEU A 227 14.25 -2.84 9.28
C LEU A 227 13.67 -4.25 9.10
N PHE A 228 12.52 -4.52 9.69
CA PHE A 228 11.94 -5.86 9.75
C PHE A 228 10.93 -6.14 8.64
N GLY A 229 10.36 -5.10 8.03
CA GLY A 229 9.30 -5.21 7.04
C GLY A 229 7.93 -5.45 7.65
N TYR A 230 6.88 -5.25 6.84
CA TYR A 230 5.49 -5.56 7.14
C TYR A 230 4.76 -5.90 5.84
N GLY A 231 4.32 -7.15 5.67
CA GLY A 231 3.83 -7.67 4.39
C GLY A 231 4.96 -8.25 3.54
N LYS A 232 4.99 -7.91 2.27
CA LYS A 232 5.99 -8.39 1.33
C LYS A 232 7.15 -7.41 1.21
N THR A 233 8.38 -7.93 1.39
CA THR A 233 9.60 -7.16 1.11
C THR A 233 10.08 -7.49 -0.29
N VAL A 234 10.11 -6.48 -1.16
CA VAL A 234 10.53 -6.61 -2.56
C VAL A 234 11.76 -5.74 -2.83
N LEU A 235 12.70 -6.30 -3.58
CA LEU A 235 13.76 -5.58 -4.25
C LEU A 235 13.46 -5.54 -5.75
N ALA A 236 13.68 -4.39 -6.38
CA ALA A 236 13.67 -4.27 -7.83
C ALA A 236 14.91 -3.47 -8.27
N GLU A 237 15.54 -3.90 -9.36
CA GLU A 237 16.73 -3.24 -9.90
C GLU A 237 16.72 -3.21 -11.43
N ALA A 238 17.44 -2.26 -12.01
CA ALA A 238 17.72 -2.21 -13.43
C ALA A 238 19.07 -1.52 -13.69
N VAL A 239 19.81 -1.96 -14.71
CA VAL A 239 20.96 -1.24 -15.26
C VAL A 239 20.51 -0.57 -16.56
N LEU A 240 20.57 0.76 -16.58
CA LEU A 240 20.20 1.54 -17.75
C LEU A 240 21.45 2.00 -18.47
N PRO A 241 21.74 1.46 -19.67
CA PRO A 241 22.84 1.95 -20.49
C PRO A 241 22.75 3.46 -20.72
N ARG A 242 23.89 4.18 -20.66
CA ARG A 242 23.98 5.62 -20.87
C ARG A 242 23.15 6.11 -22.07
N LYS A 243 23.21 5.39 -23.19
CA LYS A 243 22.45 5.72 -24.40
C LYS A 243 20.93 5.71 -24.19
N ILE A 244 20.44 4.84 -23.30
CA ILE A 244 19.01 4.77 -22.95
C ILE A 244 18.64 5.96 -22.06
N VAL A 245 19.45 6.26 -21.05
CA VAL A 245 19.25 7.43 -20.18
C VAL A 245 19.20 8.72 -21.01
N THR A 246 20.19 8.94 -21.86
CA THR A 246 20.26 10.15 -22.71
C THR A 246 19.07 10.25 -23.67
N ARG A 247 18.72 9.15 -24.36
CA ARG A 247 17.70 9.19 -25.42
C ARG A 247 16.27 9.21 -24.90
N HIS A 248 15.98 8.53 -23.79
CA HIS A 248 14.60 8.33 -23.32
C HIS A 248 14.26 9.09 -22.04
N LEU A 249 15.29 9.50 -21.29
CA LEU A 249 15.11 10.29 -20.07
C LEU A 249 15.58 11.75 -20.24
N ASN A 250 16.17 12.10 -21.39
CA ASN A 250 16.73 13.43 -21.67
C ASN A 250 17.72 13.91 -20.59
N SER A 251 18.44 12.95 -19.93
CA SER A 251 19.33 13.21 -18.81
C SER A 251 20.63 12.43 -18.99
N SER A 252 21.51 12.48 -18.00
CA SER A 252 22.70 11.62 -17.94
C SER A 252 22.72 10.82 -16.65
N PRO A 253 23.43 9.66 -16.62
CA PRO A 253 23.63 8.91 -15.38
C PRO A 253 24.20 9.75 -14.24
N GLU A 254 25.17 10.64 -14.55
CA GLU A 254 25.80 11.54 -13.59
C GLU A 254 24.81 12.53 -12.99
N ALA A 255 23.97 13.15 -13.82
CA ALA A 255 22.98 14.11 -13.35
C ALA A 255 21.94 13.45 -12.46
N ILE A 256 21.45 12.27 -12.84
CA ILE A 256 20.49 11.48 -12.04
C ILE A 256 21.11 11.06 -10.70
N HIS A 257 22.37 10.56 -10.71
CA HIS A 257 23.09 10.22 -9.50
C HIS A 257 23.27 11.43 -8.57
N ALA A 258 23.66 12.58 -9.10
CA ALA A 258 23.85 13.81 -8.32
C ALA A 258 22.53 14.30 -7.69
N ALA A 259 21.42 14.21 -8.43
CA ALA A 259 20.09 14.54 -7.92
C ALA A 259 19.69 13.60 -6.77
N TRP A 260 19.86 12.28 -6.95
CA TRP A 260 19.60 11.30 -5.91
C TRP A 260 20.46 11.53 -4.66
N HIS A 261 21.77 11.78 -4.83
CA HIS A 261 22.66 12.07 -3.70
C HIS A 261 22.20 13.30 -2.90
N SER A 262 21.76 14.35 -3.58
CA SER A 262 21.19 15.55 -2.93
C SER A 262 19.93 15.22 -2.15
N TRP A 263 19.07 14.36 -2.68
CA TRP A 263 17.86 13.90 -2.00
C TRP A 263 18.16 13.00 -0.80
N ALA A 264 19.14 12.13 -0.90
CA ALA A 264 19.57 11.29 0.22
C ALA A 264 20.01 12.15 1.41
N LEU A 265 20.81 13.19 1.16
CA LEU A 265 21.23 14.15 2.17
C LEU A 265 20.05 14.96 2.72
N GLY A 266 19.14 15.42 1.86
CA GLY A 266 17.92 16.12 2.27
C GLY A 266 17.01 15.24 3.10
N SER A 267 16.84 13.97 2.74
CA SER A 267 16.04 13.00 3.52
C SER A 267 16.63 12.76 4.91
N PHE A 268 17.95 12.62 5.00
CA PHE A 268 18.64 12.49 6.28
C PHE A 268 18.46 13.75 7.14
N GLN A 269 18.66 14.93 6.56
CA GLN A 269 18.49 16.21 7.26
C GLN A 269 17.04 16.42 7.76
N ALA A 270 16.06 15.96 6.98
CA ALA A 270 14.65 16.03 7.33
C ALA A 270 14.21 14.95 8.35
N GLY A 271 15.08 13.99 8.69
CA GLY A 271 14.73 12.86 9.56
C GLY A 271 13.71 11.90 8.93
N MET A 272 13.71 11.77 7.59
CA MET A 272 12.79 10.88 6.90
C MET A 272 13.12 9.41 7.17
N LEU A 273 12.07 8.59 7.24
CA LEU A 273 12.19 7.13 7.24
C LEU A 273 12.26 6.62 5.79
N GLY A 274 13.45 6.24 5.38
CA GLY A 274 13.73 5.84 3.99
C GLY A 274 14.26 6.99 3.12
N ILE A 275 14.64 6.66 1.89
CA ILE A 275 15.16 7.59 0.88
C ILE A 275 14.43 7.29 -0.42
N ASN A 276 13.48 8.13 -0.79
CA ASN A 276 12.73 7.98 -2.05
C ASN A 276 12.13 9.32 -2.48
N ALA A 277 11.76 9.40 -3.74
CA ALA A 277 11.19 10.61 -4.29
C ALA A 277 9.66 10.68 -4.14
N HIS A 278 8.96 9.63 -4.61
CA HIS A 278 7.49 9.67 -4.65
C HIS A 278 6.88 8.25 -4.65
N LEU A 279 7.42 7.34 -3.86
CA LEU A 279 6.83 6.00 -3.69
C LEU A 279 5.37 6.09 -3.28
N ALA A 280 5.00 7.04 -2.42
CA ALA A 280 3.63 7.24 -1.95
C ALA A 280 2.64 7.46 -3.10
N ASN A 281 3.02 8.25 -4.12
CA ASN A 281 2.17 8.54 -5.28
C ASN A 281 1.83 7.27 -6.06
N GLY A 282 2.85 6.47 -6.40
CA GLY A 282 2.64 5.23 -7.15
C GLY A 282 1.90 4.16 -6.36
N ILE A 283 2.23 4.00 -5.08
CA ILE A 283 1.56 3.06 -4.19
C ILE A 283 0.08 3.43 -4.07
N ALA A 284 -0.25 4.70 -3.82
CA ALA A 284 -1.62 5.18 -3.73
C ALA A 284 -2.39 4.90 -5.04
N GLY A 285 -1.80 5.23 -6.19
CA GLY A 285 -2.43 5.03 -7.49
C GLY A 285 -2.72 3.57 -7.80
N ILE A 286 -1.76 2.67 -7.55
CA ILE A 286 -1.93 1.23 -7.79
C ILE A 286 -2.87 0.62 -6.74
N PHE A 287 -2.76 1.01 -5.46
CA PHE A 287 -3.61 0.49 -4.39
C PHE A 287 -5.09 0.82 -4.63
N MET A 288 -5.41 2.07 -4.99
CA MET A 288 -6.78 2.45 -5.36
C MET A 288 -7.27 1.67 -6.58
N ALA A 289 -6.45 1.55 -7.63
CA ALA A 289 -6.82 0.83 -8.84
C ALA A 289 -7.08 -0.66 -8.57
N CYS A 290 -6.29 -1.29 -7.71
CA CYS A 290 -6.29 -2.74 -7.49
C CYS A 290 -7.00 -3.19 -6.20
N GLY A 291 -7.80 -2.32 -5.56
CA GLY A 291 -8.61 -2.67 -4.39
C GLY A 291 -7.82 -3.03 -3.14
N GLN A 292 -6.64 -2.42 -2.97
CA GLN A 292 -5.83 -2.56 -1.77
C GLN A 292 -6.27 -1.56 -0.70
N ASP A 293 -5.93 -1.82 0.55
CA ASP A 293 -6.19 -0.88 1.65
C ASP A 293 -5.26 0.34 1.54
N VAL A 294 -5.81 1.47 1.11
CA VAL A 294 -5.07 2.71 0.84
C VAL A 294 -4.39 3.28 2.09
N ALA A 295 -4.87 2.97 3.30
CA ALA A 295 -4.22 3.43 4.52
C ALA A 295 -2.80 2.84 4.69
N HIS A 296 -2.52 1.70 4.06
CA HIS A 296 -1.17 1.12 4.04
C HIS A 296 -0.16 1.90 3.18
N VAL A 297 -0.57 2.91 2.43
CA VAL A 297 0.37 3.85 1.79
C VAL A 297 1.32 4.45 2.82
N ALA A 298 0.84 4.72 4.05
CA ALA A 298 1.66 5.31 5.11
C ALA A 298 2.91 4.49 5.46
N ASN A 299 2.81 3.16 5.52
CA ASN A 299 3.97 2.31 5.79
C ASN A 299 4.62 1.75 4.51
N ALA A 300 3.87 1.51 3.45
CA ALA A 300 4.41 1.01 2.19
C ALA A 300 5.32 2.01 1.49
N SER A 301 5.12 3.32 1.70
CA SER A 301 6.00 4.37 1.17
C SER A 301 7.35 4.50 1.90
N VAL A 302 7.53 3.80 3.03
CA VAL A 302 8.82 3.69 3.70
C VAL A 302 9.70 2.72 2.91
N GLY A 303 10.50 3.25 1.99
CA GLY A 303 11.37 2.47 1.11
C GLY A 303 12.69 3.21 0.83
N ILE A 304 13.62 2.50 0.22
CA ILE A 304 14.94 3.05 -0.11
C ILE A 304 15.19 2.88 -1.61
N THR A 305 15.38 4.00 -2.28
CA THR A 305 15.82 4.08 -3.68
C THR A 305 17.32 4.34 -3.74
N MET A 306 18.03 3.66 -4.62
CA MET A 306 19.47 3.83 -4.92
C MET A 306 19.63 4.10 -6.40
N LEU A 307 20.37 5.16 -6.75
CA LEU A 307 20.71 5.51 -8.13
C LEU A 307 22.22 5.77 -8.19
N GLU A 308 22.98 4.82 -8.72
CA GLU A 308 24.44 4.79 -8.67
C GLU A 308 25.04 4.70 -10.08
N MET A 309 26.28 5.14 -10.20
CA MET A 309 27.06 4.96 -11.42
C MET A 309 27.70 3.57 -11.42
N THR A 310 27.57 2.84 -12.53
CA THR A 310 28.40 1.64 -12.74
C THR A 310 29.83 2.00 -13.18
N GLY A 311 30.73 1.05 -13.06
CA GLY A 311 32.11 1.22 -13.56
C GLY A 311 32.18 1.53 -15.06
N ASP A 312 31.18 1.10 -15.84
CA ASP A 312 31.09 1.33 -17.29
C ASP A 312 30.40 2.67 -17.63
N GLY A 313 29.99 3.44 -16.62
CA GLY A 313 29.33 4.74 -16.77
C GLY A 313 27.83 4.66 -17.10
N ASP A 314 27.22 3.52 -16.89
CA ASP A 314 25.79 3.32 -16.96
C ASP A 314 25.10 3.69 -15.63
N LEU A 315 23.78 3.76 -15.59
CA LEU A 315 23.00 4.01 -14.37
C LEU A 315 22.52 2.67 -13.78
N TYR A 316 22.98 2.33 -12.59
CA TYR A 316 22.35 1.31 -11.76
C TYR A 316 21.24 1.95 -10.92
N ALA A 317 20.05 1.39 -10.98
CA ALA A 317 18.89 1.84 -10.23
C ALA A 317 18.29 0.68 -9.45
N ALA A 318 17.99 0.88 -8.16
CA ALA A 318 17.35 -0.12 -7.31
C ALA A 318 16.38 0.52 -6.33
N VAL A 319 15.36 -0.24 -5.91
CA VAL A 319 14.44 0.12 -4.84
C VAL A 319 14.22 -1.06 -3.91
N LYS A 320 14.29 -0.81 -2.60
CA LYS A 320 13.83 -1.74 -1.56
C LYS A 320 12.49 -1.25 -1.01
N LEU A 321 11.49 -2.10 -1.07
CA LEU A 321 10.14 -1.88 -0.56
C LEU A 321 9.85 -2.89 0.55
N PRO A 322 10.09 -2.54 1.83
CA PRO A 322 9.98 -3.50 2.92
C PRO A 322 8.53 -3.79 3.34
N ASN A 323 7.54 -2.99 2.90
CA ASN A 323 6.22 -2.96 3.52
C ASN A 323 5.06 -3.02 2.50
N LEU A 324 5.12 -3.93 1.54
CA LEU A 324 4.02 -4.11 0.60
C LEU A 324 2.96 -5.06 1.18
N ILE A 325 1.96 -4.48 1.85
CA ILE A 325 0.81 -5.20 2.37
C ILE A 325 -0.22 -5.28 1.25
N VAL A 326 -0.13 -6.33 0.44
CA VAL A 326 -0.97 -6.52 -0.73
C VAL A 326 -1.61 -7.90 -0.74
N GLY A 327 -2.83 -7.96 -1.26
CA GLY A 327 -3.58 -9.19 -1.49
C GLY A 327 -4.18 -9.23 -2.89
N THR A 328 -4.49 -10.42 -3.35
CA THR A 328 -5.13 -10.69 -4.66
C THR A 328 -6.43 -11.47 -4.51
N VAL A 329 -6.83 -11.73 -3.27
CA VAL A 329 -8.10 -12.34 -2.87
C VAL A 329 -8.69 -11.60 -1.68
N GLY A 330 -10.00 -11.50 -1.64
CA GLY A 330 -10.76 -10.89 -0.55
C GLY A 330 -10.72 -9.35 -0.52
N GLY A 331 -11.49 -8.78 0.41
CA GLY A 331 -11.59 -7.33 0.58
C GLY A 331 -12.01 -6.61 -0.71
N GLY A 332 -11.43 -5.45 -0.96
CA GLY A 332 -11.71 -4.61 -2.14
C GLY A 332 -11.29 -5.21 -3.48
N THR A 333 -10.50 -6.30 -3.50
CA THR A 333 -10.02 -6.91 -4.76
C THR A 333 -11.13 -7.53 -5.60
N ALA A 334 -12.28 -7.83 -5.00
CA ALA A 334 -13.43 -8.42 -5.66
C ALA A 334 -14.40 -7.40 -6.27
N LEU A 335 -14.26 -6.11 -5.95
CA LEU A 335 -15.07 -5.05 -6.53
C LEU A 335 -14.80 -4.96 -8.05
N GLY A 336 -15.85 -4.77 -8.86
CA GLY A 336 -15.80 -4.92 -10.31
C GLY A 336 -14.60 -4.26 -11.00
N THR A 337 -14.40 -2.95 -10.82
CA THR A 337 -13.31 -2.20 -11.45
C THR A 337 -11.93 -2.57 -10.90
N GLN A 338 -11.81 -2.88 -9.62
CA GLN A 338 -10.56 -3.29 -8.97
C GLN A 338 -10.14 -4.70 -9.42
N ARG A 339 -11.11 -5.57 -9.59
CA ARG A 339 -10.91 -6.91 -10.16
C ARG A 339 -10.39 -6.82 -11.60
N GLU A 340 -11.02 -6.02 -12.46
CA GLU A 340 -10.57 -5.79 -13.84
C GLU A 340 -9.12 -5.27 -13.88
N CYS A 341 -8.74 -4.37 -12.99
CA CYS A 341 -7.37 -3.87 -12.87
C CYS A 341 -6.37 -4.98 -12.48
N LEU A 342 -6.74 -5.86 -11.56
CA LEU A 342 -5.91 -7.02 -11.18
C LEU A 342 -5.85 -8.06 -12.31
N GLU A 343 -6.94 -8.29 -13.04
CA GLU A 343 -6.99 -9.20 -14.19
C GLU A 343 -6.11 -8.67 -15.34
N MET A 344 -6.08 -7.36 -15.60
CA MET A 344 -5.25 -6.72 -16.61
C MET A 344 -3.75 -7.02 -16.42
N ILE A 345 -3.27 -7.11 -15.18
CA ILE A 345 -1.88 -7.50 -14.86
C ILE A 345 -1.72 -8.99 -14.56
N GLY A 346 -2.79 -9.78 -14.71
CA GLY A 346 -2.82 -11.21 -14.43
C GLY A 346 -2.58 -11.56 -12.96
N CYS A 347 -3.10 -10.71 -12.04
CA CYS A 347 -2.89 -10.84 -10.60
C CYS A 347 -4.17 -11.05 -9.78
N TYR A 348 -5.32 -11.30 -10.41
CA TYR A 348 -6.52 -11.63 -9.66
C TYR A 348 -6.56 -13.10 -9.23
N GLY A 349 -6.90 -13.37 -7.97
CA GLY A 349 -7.10 -14.72 -7.46
C GLY A 349 -5.91 -15.34 -6.72
N LYS A 350 -5.94 -16.66 -6.54
CA LYS A 350 -4.94 -17.43 -5.78
C LYS A 350 -3.58 -17.46 -6.48
N ASP A 351 -2.52 -17.60 -5.69
CA ASP A 351 -1.10 -17.71 -6.11
C ASP A 351 -0.61 -16.51 -6.91
N LYS A 352 -1.17 -15.32 -6.65
CA LYS A 352 -0.89 -14.10 -7.41
C LYS A 352 -0.32 -12.95 -6.59
N SER A 353 -0.44 -12.96 -5.26
CA SER A 353 0.00 -11.83 -4.42
C SER A 353 1.50 -11.57 -4.51
N ARG A 354 2.32 -12.61 -4.67
CA ARG A 354 3.77 -12.50 -4.86
C ARG A 354 4.11 -11.92 -6.24
N LYS A 355 3.40 -12.35 -7.29
CA LYS A 355 3.48 -11.77 -8.62
C LYS A 355 3.13 -10.29 -8.59
N PHE A 356 2.04 -9.93 -7.94
CA PHE A 356 1.60 -8.54 -7.80
C PHE A 356 2.65 -7.69 -7.10
N ALA A 357 3.25 -8.17 -6.01
CA ALA A 357 4.30 -7.47 -5.30
C ALA A 357 5.56 -7.20 -6.16
N GLU A 358 5.98 -8.16 -6.98
CA GLU A 358 7.11 -7.98 -7.91
C GLU A 358 6.80 -6.95 -9.01
N ILE A 359 5.56 -6.96 -9.56
CA ILE A 359 5.12 -5.94 -10.53
C ILE A 359 5.11 -4.54 -9.89
N LEU A 360 4.62 -4.42 -8.64
CA LEU A 360 4.68 -3.15 -7.91
C LEU A 360 6.13 -2.69 -7.75
N GLY A 361 7.04 -3.58 -7.37
CA GLY A 361 8.46 -3.25 -7.21
C GLY A 361 9.05 -2.62 -8.48
N ALA A 362 8.82 -3.25 -9.63
CA ALA A 362 9.30 -2.73 -10.91
C ALA A 362 8.61 -1.41 -11.31
N ALA A 363 7.29 -1.28 -11.07
CA ALA A 363 6.55 -0.07 -11.36
C ALA A 363 7.02 1.13 -10.51
N LEU A 364 7.25 0.90 -9.22
CA LEU A 364 7.75 1.94 -8.31
C LEU A 364 9.19 2.34 -8.65
N LEU A 365 10.05 1.39 -9.02
CA LEU A 365 11.38 1.70 -9.54
C LEU A 365 11.30 2.58 -10.80
N ALA A 366 10.37 2.30 -11.71
CA ALA A 366 10.14 3.12 -12.89
C ALA A 366 9.76 4.56 -12.52
N GLY A 367 8.90 4.73 -11.53
CA GLY A 367 8.54 6.05 -11.00
C GLY A 367 9.74 6.81 -10.46
N GLU A 368 10.56 6.18 -9.63
CA GLU A 368 11.75 6.78 -9.02
C GLU A 368 12.77 7.22 -10.09
N ILE A 369 13.03 6.39 -11.08
CA ILE A 369 13.89 6.76 -12.23
C ILE A 369 13.28 7.92 -13.01
N GLY A 370 11.99 7.86 -13.30
CA GLY A 370 11.28 8.86 -14.09
C GLY A 370 11.28 10.25 -13.46
N ILE A 371 11.05 10.34 -12.14
CA ILE A 371 11.05 11.61 -11.41
C ILE A 371 12.46 12.18 -11.25
N CYS A 372 13.46 11.34 -10.90
CA CYS A 372 14.84 11.78 -10.79
C CYS A 372 15.37 12.34 -12.12
N ALA A 373 15.08 11.65 -13.22
CA ALA A 373 15.43 12.16 -14.54
C ALA A 373 14.68 13.47 -14.87
N GLY A 374 13.40 13.57 -14.52
CA GLY A 374 12.61 14.77 -14.76
C GLY A 374 13.18 16.02 -14.09
N ILE A 375 13.64 15.88 -12.84
CA ILE A 375 14.19 17.00 -12.05
C ILE A 375 15.55 17.49 -12.62
N THR A 376 16.29 16.62 -13.30
CA THR A 376 17.57 16.98 -13.90
C THR A 376 17.41 17.66 -15.28
N THR A 377 16.17 17.89 -15.72
CA THR A 377 15.87 18.51 -17.00
C THR A 377 14.98 19.74 -16.80
N ASP A 378 15.06 20.71 -17.71
CA ASP A 378 14.19 21.90 -17.70
C ASP A 378 12.71 21.55 -17.93
N GLU A 379 12.43 20.33 -18.37
CA GLU A 379 11.08 19.84 -18.68
C GLU A 379 10.27 19.43 -17.43
N PHE A 380 10.84 19.40 -16.22
CA PHE A 380 10.16 18.94 -15.01
C PHE A 380 8.83 19.67 -14.75
N LEU A 381 8.82 20.99 -14.99
CA LEU A 381 7.62 21.82 -14.75
C LEU A 381 6.62 21.84 -15.91
N ASP A 382 7.00 21.39 -17.11
CA ASP A 382 6.15 21.51 -18.30
C ASP A 382 4.85 20.70 -18.23
N PRO A 383 4.83 19.44 -17.79
CA PRO A 383 3.58 18.71 -17.58
C PRO A 383 2.67 19.37 -16.53
N HIS A 384 3.27 19.89 -15.44
CA HIS A 384 2.53 20.60 -14.38
C HIS A 384 1.98 21.94 -14.88
N LYS A 385 2.71 22.69 -15.70
CA LYS A 385 2.24 23.93 -16.33
C LYS A 385 1.07 23.65 -17.25
N ARG A 386 1.15 22.62 -18.10
CA ARG A 386 0.06 22.22 -19.01
C ARG A 386 -1.19 21.79 -18.23
N ALA A 387 -1.05 20.95 -17.22
CA ALA A 387 -2.15 20.52 -16.36
C ALA A 387 -2.80 21.72 -15.65
N ARG A 388 -2.01 22.67 -15.12
CA ARG A 388 -2.50 23.90 -14.47
C ARG A 388 -3.25 24.80 -15.42
N THR A 389 -2.78 24.96 -16.66
CA THR A 389 -3.46 25.75 -17.67
C THR A 389 -4.84 25.16 -17.99
N PHE A 390 -4.90 23.85 -18.20
CA PHE A 390 -6.14 23.14 -18.48
C PHE A 390 -7.17 23.25 -17.33
N THR A 391 -6.71 23.06 -16.10
CA THR A 391 -7.56 23.18 -14.89
C THR A 391 -8.06 24.62 -14.72
N ARG A 392 -7.23 25.62 -15.01
CA ARG A 392 -7.59 27.03 -14.92
C ARG A 392 -8.62 27.43 -15.96
N GLU A 393 -8.46 27.00 -17.20
CA GLU A 393 -9.43 27.22 -18.28
C GLU A 393 -10.80 26.60 -17.95
N LYS A 394 -10.80 25.37 -17.40
CA LYS A 394 -12.01 24.66 -16.97
C LYS A 394 -12.71 25.37 -15.81
N ALA A 395 -11.98 25.80 -14.81
CA ALA A 395 -12.52 26.57 -13.66
C ALA A 395 -13.11 27.93 -14.09
N PHE A 396 -12.50 28.61 -15.08
CA PHE A 396 -13.05 29.85 -15.64
C PHE A 396 -14.34 29.61 -16.46
N GLN A 397 -14.48 28.47 -17.11
CA GLN A 397 -15.71 28.11 -17.82
C GLN A 397 -16.86 27.75 -16.86
N GLU A 398 -16.57 27.12 -15.72
CA GLU A 398 -17.57 26.70 -14.73
C GLU A 398 -18.05 27.86 -13.82
N VAL A 399 -17.18 28.82 -13.50
CA VAL A 399 -17.49 29.91 -12.56
C VAL A 399 -18.07 31.15 -13.28
N GLY A 400 -18.08 31.18 -14.61
CA GLY A 400 -18.44 32.37 -15.37
C GLY A 400 -17.40 33.50 -15.21
N SER A 401 -17.19 34.31 -16.22
CA SER A 401 -16.32 35.47 -16.09
C SER A 401 -16.84 36.35 -14.96
N PRO A 402 -16.01 36.78 -14.00
CA PRO A 402 -16.46 37.75 -13.02
C PRO A 402 -16.92 39.00 -13.79
N THR A 403 -18.19 39.34 -13.67
CA THR A 403 -18.74 40.61 -14.15
C THR A 403 -17.89 41.70 -13.53
N ARG A 404 -17.30 42.52 -14.38
CA ARG A 404 -16.51 43.70 -14.01
C ARG A 404 -17.35 44.71 -13.24
#